data_79a8bf24edcf410659d7ad38b9464bdc
#
_entry.id   79a8bf24edcf410659d7ad38b9464bdc
#
_cell.length_a   1.000
_cell.length_b   1.000
_cell.length_c   1.000
_cell.angle_alpha   90.00
_cell.angle_beta   90.00
_cell.angle_gamma   90.00
#
_symmetry.space_group_name_H-M   'P 1'
#
loop_
_entity.id
_entity.type
_entity.pdbx_description
1 polymer ?
#
loop_
_entity_poly.entity_id
_entity_poly.type
_entity_poly.pdbx_seq_one_letter_code
_entity_poly.pdbx_strand_id
1 'polypeptide(L)'
;CENYMPGENDIYVSPSQIRRFNLKTGDIIQGNIRIKTQGEKFSALLYVSSINGFHPSEGQRRYNFEDMTPIFPNERLVMERAGGTTAMRIVDLISPIGKGQRGMIVSPPKAGKTTLLKDVAKSILRNNRDMHLIILLIALRRLPISERRFRDRMWK
;
A
#
# COMPACT_ATOMS: atom_id res chain seq x y z
N CYS A 1 3.13 -6.82 -11.31
CA CYS A 1 4.50 -6.64 -10.77
C CYS A 1 4.55 -7.18 -9.36
N GLU A 2 5.55 -7.97 -9.03
CA GLU A 2 5.76 -8.43 -7.66
C GLU A 2 6.34 -7.28 -6.83
N ASN A 3 5.60 -6.84 -5.81
CA ASN A 3 6.02 -5.77 -4.88
C ASN A 3 6.48 -4.47 -5.57
N TYR A 4 5.85 -4.09 -6.67
CA TYR A 4 6.22 -2.91 -7.49
C TYR A 4 7.63 -2.96 -8.11
N MET A 5 8.28 -4.11 -8.10
CA MET A 5 9.58 -4.32 -8.75
C MET A 5 9.38 -4.93 -10.15
N PRO A 6 10.23 -4.58 -11.12
CA PRO A 6 10.20 -5.20 -12.44
C PRO A 6 10.39 -6.72 -12.34
N GLY A 7 9.57 -7.48 -13.05
CA GLY A 7 9.59 -8.94 -13.07
C GLY A 7 9.51 -9.51 -14.48
N GLU A 8 9.81 -10.79 -14.61
CA GLU A 8 9.76 -11.51 -15.90
C GLU A 8 8.33 -11.66 -16.46
N ASN A 9 7.34 -11.62 -15.57
CA ASN A 9 5.92 -11.74 -15.90
C ASN A 9 5.23 -10.39 -16.14
N ASP A 10 6.00 -9.31 -16.26
CA ASP A 10 5.43 -7.99 -16.53
C ASP A 10 4.78 -7.94 -17.90
N ILE A 11 3.66 -7.20 -17.98
CA ILE A 11 2.86 -7.03 -19.18
C ILE A 11 3.04 -5.60 -19.67
N TYR A 12 3.41 -5.47 -20.93
CA TYR A 12 3.51 -4.16 -21.58
C TYR A 12 2.14 -3.56 -21.85
N VAL A 13 1.93 -2.33 -21.40
CA VAL A 13 0.75 -1.53 -21.71
C VAL A 13 1.16 -0.36 -22.61
N SER A 14 0.49 -0.20 -23.74
CA SER A 14 0.86 0.85 -24.70
C SER A 14 0.57 2.25 -24.13
N PRO A 15 1.39 3.28 -24.44
CA PRO A 15 1.13 4.67 -24.05
C PRO A 15 -0.21 5.20 -24.52
N SER A 16 -0.71 4.72 -25.66
CA SER A 16 -2.05 5.05 -26.18
C SER A 16 -3.16 4.54 -25.27
N GLN A 17 -3.04 3.32 -24.77
CA GLN A 17 -4.00 2.75 -23.80
C GLN A 17 -3.95 3.50 -22.47
N ILE A 18 -2.74 3.81 -21.96
CA ILE A 18 -2.57 4.59 -20.73
C ILE A 18 -3.31 5.93 -20.83
N ARG A 19 -3.14 6.66 -21.95
CA ARG A 19 -3.81 7.94 -22.16
C ARG A 19 -5.32 7.78 -22.38
N ARG A 20 -5.73 6.81 -23.21
CA ARG A 20 -7.14 6.56 -23.53
C ARG A 20 -7.98 6.26 -22.30
N PHE A 21 -7.47 5.47 -21.37
CA PHE A 21 -8.18 5.04 -20.17
C PHE A 21 -7.78 5.81 -18.90
N ASN A 22 -6.94 6.83 -19.03
CA ASN A 22 -6.41 7.60 -17.90
C ASN A 22 -5.85 6.70 -16.79
N LEU A 23 -5.03 5.70 -17.19
CA LEU A 23 -4.44 4.73 -16.26
C LEU A 23 -3.39 5.39 -15.39
N LYS A 24 -3.39 5.05 -14.11
CA LYS A 24 -2.45 5.57 -13.12
C LYS A 24 -1.72 4.44 -12.41
N THR A 25 -0.57 4.77 -11.85
CA THR A 25 0.18 3.83 -11.01
C THR A 25 -0.67 3.37 -9.84
N GLY A 26 -0.76 2.06 -9.63
CA GLY A 26 -1.59 1.45 -8.60
C GLY A 26 -2.94 0.94 -9.11
N ASP A 27 -3.34 1.24 -10.35
CA ASP A 27 -4.57 0.69 -10.93
C ASP A 27 -4.45 -0.82 -11.15
N ILE A 28 -5.51 -1.53 -10.81
CA ILE A 28 -5.68 -2.96 -11.11
C ILE A 28 -6.42 -3.06 -12.43
N ILE A 29 -5.74 -3.62 -13.45
CA ILE A 29 -6.28 -3.76 -14.79
C ILE A 29 -6.60 -5.23 -15.06
N GLN A 30 -7.80 -5.48 -15.54
CA GLN A 30 -8.21 -6.78 -16.06
C GLN A 30 -8.40 -6.68 -17.56
N GLY A 31 -7.88 -7.65 -18.31
CA GLY A 31 -7.97 -7.62 -19.76
C GLY A 31 -7.33 -8.81 -20.43
N ASN A 32 -7.38 -8.84 -21.75
CA ASN A 32 -6.77 -9.87 -22.57
C ASN A 32 -5.33 -9.50 -22.92
N ILE A 33 -4.44 -10.47 -22.84
CA ILE A 33 -3.02 -10.31 -23.15
C ILE A 33 -2.65 -11.11 -24.40
N ARG A 34 -1.71 -10.59 -25.19
CA ARG A 34 -1.01 -11.32 -26.23
C ARG A 34 0.28 -11.88 -25.62
N ILE A 35 0.48 -13.18 -25.75
CA ILE A 35 1.72 -13.84 -25.31
C ILE A 35 2.86 -13.31 -26.19
N LYS A 36 4.01 -13.07 -25.56
CA LYS A 36 5.25 -12.65 -26.24
C LYS A 36 5.65 -13.63 -27.33
N THR A 37 6.05 -13.11 -28.48
CA THR A 37 6.66 -13.89 -29.58
C THR A 37 8.20 -13.91 -29.42
N GLN A 38 8.84 -14.79 -30.20
CA GLN A 38 10.29 -14.92 -30.19
C GLN A 38 10.95 -13.58 -30.54
N GLY A 39 11.73 -13.01 -29.59
CA GLY A 39 12.35 -11.68 -29.70
C GLY A 39 11.68 -10.56 -28.89
N GLU A 40 10.51 -10.78 -28.35
CA GLU A 40 9.85 -9.81 -27.46
C GLU A 40 10.18 -10.07 -25.99
N LYS A 41 10.46 -9.00 -25.25
CA LYS A 41 10.79 -9.10 -23.82
C LYS A 41 9.55 -9.35 -22.95
N PHE A 42 8.41 -8.75 -23.29
CA PHE A 42 7.19 -8.77 -22.49
C PHE A 42 5.97 -9.17 -23.33
N SER A 43 5.00 -9.80 -22.69
CA SER A 43 3.64 -9.94 -23.24
C SER A 43 2.95 -8.56 -23.31
N ALA A 44 2.02 -8.36 -24.22
CA ALA A 44 1.36 -7.08 -24.42
C ALA A 44 -0.14 -7.16 -24.06
N LEU A 45 -0.65 -6.11 -23.41
CA LEU A 45 -2.08 -5.95 -23.16
C LEU A 45 -2.80 -5.57 -24.47
N LEU A 46 -3.74 -6.41 -24.91
CA LEU A 46 -4.55 -6.18 -26.12
C LEU A 46 -5.78 -5.35 -25.80
N TYR A 47 -6.53 -5.74 -24.81
CA TYR A 47 -7.82 -5.16 -24.47
C TYR A 47 -7.99 -5.02 -22.95
N VAL A 48 -8.57 -3.90 -22.54
CA VAL A 48 -8.91 -3.62 -21.13
C VAL A 48 -10.37 -3.92 -20.90
N SER A 49 -10.67 -4.90 -20.06
CA SER A 49 -12.05 -5.30 -19.71
C SER A 49 -12.57 -4.51 -18.51
N SER A 50 -11.74 -4.32 -17.49
CA SER A 50 -12.10 -3.51 -16.31
C SER A 50 -10.88 -2.82 -15.71
N ILE A 51 -11.12 -1.73 -14.97
CA ILE A 51 -10.14 -0.97 -14.23
C ILE A 51 -10.65 -0.85 -12.80
N ASN A 52 -9.91 -1.37 -11.83
CA ASN A 52 -10.31 -1.42 -10.42
C ASN A 52 -11.68 -2.07 -10.18
N GLY A 53 -12.07 -3.04 -11.04
CA GLY A 53 -13.37 -3.70 -10.98
C GLY A 53 -14.52 -2.96 -11.66
N PHE A 54 -14.30 -1.74 -12.17
CA PHE A 54 -15.31 -0.94 -12.88
C PHE A 54 -15.10 -0.97 -14.39
N HIS A 55 -16.14 -0.60 -15.14
CA HIS A 55 -16.04 -0.46 -16.59
C HIS A 55 -15.02 0.63 -16.98
N PRO A 56 -14.23 0.46 -18.06
CA PRO A 56 -13.17 1.40 -18.43
C PRO A 56 -13.62 2.86 -18.65
N SER A 57 -14.89 3.09 -19.04
CA SER A 57 -15.45 4.45 -19.17
C SER A 57 -15.56 5.23 -17.85
N GLU A 58 -15.70 4.53 -16.73
CA GLU A 58 -15.77 5.17 -15.42
C GLU A 58 -14.38 5.63 -14.95
N GLY A 59 -13.33 4.91 -15.35
CA GLY A 59 -11.95 5.27 -15.06
C GLY A 59 -11.54 6.63 -15.64
N GLN A 60 -12.14 7.04 -16.74
CA GLN A 60 -11.86 8.34 -17.39
C GLN A 60 -12.37 9.54 -16.59
N ARG A 61 -13.39 9.36 -15.76
CA ARG A 61 -14.03 10.41 -14.94
C ARG A 61 -13.38 10.62 -13.58
N ARG A 62 -12.28 9.92 -13.29
CA ARG A 62 -11.61 10.03 -12.00
C ARG A 62 -10.91 11.38 -11.84
N TYR A 63 -11.09 11.98 -10.68
CA TYR A 63 -10.30 13.15 -10.28
C TYR A 63 -8.85 12.75 -10.04
N ASN A 64 -7.93 13.68 -10.31
CA ASN A 64 -6.54 13.48 -9.91
C ASN A 64 -6.43 13.71 -8.40
N PHE A 65 -5.46 13.03 -7.78
CA PHE A 65 -5.23 13.18 -6.35
C PHE A 65 -4.86 14.62 -5.98
N GLU A 66 -4.11 15.30 -6.84
CA GLU A 66 -3.68 16.69 -6.66
C GLU A 66 -4.85 17.68 -6.71
N ASP A 67 -5.93 17.33 -7.42
CA ASP A 67 -7.11 18.18 -7.57
C ASP A 67 -8.12 18.02 -6.41
N MET A 68 -7.86 17.07 -5.50
CA MET A 68 -8.73 16.81 -4.36
C MET A 68 -8.52 17.85 -3.26
N THR A 69 -9.62 18.31 -2.66
CA THR A 69 -9.56 19.19 -1.49
C THR A 69 -9.06 18.41 -0.26
N PRO A 70 -7.95 18.83 0.36
CA PRO A 70 -7.46 18.19 1.57
C PRO A 70 -8.43 18.41 2.74
N ILE A 71 -8.75 17.36 3.46
CA ILE A 71 -9.57 17.40 4.66
C ILE A 71 -8.75 16.94 5.87
N PHE A 72 -9.12 17.44 7.06
CA PHE A 72 -8.54 16.94 8.29
C PHE A 72 -8.97 15.49 8.55
N PRO A 73 -8.08 14.64 9.12
CA PRO A 73 -8.42 13.27 9.47
C PRO A 73 -9.45 13.27 10.61
N ASN A 74 -10.71 12.98 10.28
CA ASN A 74 -11.85 12.96 11.20
C ASN A 74 -12.20 11.54 11.67
N GLU A 75 -11.67 10.52 11.03
CA GLU A 75 -11.88 9.12 11.39
C GLU A 75 -10.66 8.57 12.15
N ARG A 76 -10.85 8.30 13.46
CA ARG A 76 -9.77 7.85 14.34
C ARG A 76 -9.43 6.39 14.12
N LEU A 77 -8.14 6.08 14.13
CA LEU A 77 -7.60 4.72 14.21
C LEU A 77 -7.36 4.34 15.66
N VAL A 78 -8.13 3.40 16.18
CA VAL A 78 -7.94 2.90 17.56
C VAL A 78 -6.73 1.97 17.61
N MET A 79 -5.75 2.30 18.46
CA MET A 79 -4.53 1.50 18.63
C MET A 79 -4.65 0.51 19.79
N GLU A 80 -5.52 0.78 20.76
CA GLU A 80 -5.76 -0.12 21.87
C GLU A 80 -6.39 -1.43 21.41
N ARG A 81 -5.88 -2.52 21.93
CA ARG A 81 -6.38 -3.87 21.63
C ARG A 81 -6.23 -4.80 22.84
N ALA A 82 -7.04 -5.82 22.91
CA ALA A 82 -6.90 -6.87 23.93
C ALA A 82 -5.50 -7.53 23.82
N GLY A 83 -4.75 -7.54 24.93
CA GLY A 83 -3.36 -8.00 24.98
C GLY A 83 -2.37 -7.06 24.29
N GLY A 84 -2.74 -5.80 24.07
CA GLY A 84 -1.86 -4.77 23.55
C GLY A 84 -0.91 -4.22 24.63
N THR A 85 0.09 -3.44 24.18
CA THR A 85 1.05 -2.79 25.08
C THR A 85 0.45 -1.51 25.67
N THR A 86 0.89 -1.13 26.88
CA THR A 86 0.52 0.15 27.51
C THR A 86 0.87 1.35 26.63
N ALA A 87 1.94 1.23 25.81
CA ALA A 87 2.31 2.26 24.84
C ALA A 87 1.18 2.58 23.86
N MET A 88 0.42 1.60 23.38
CA MET A 88 -0.70 1.82 22.45
C MET A 88 -1.85 2.58 23.11
N ARG A 89 -2.11 2.33 24.38
CA ARG A 89 -3.10 3.10 25.16
C ARG A 89 -2.68 4.55 25.36
N ILE A 90 -1.38 4.76 25.62
CA ILE A 90 -0.81 6.11 25.75
C ILE A 90 -0.90 6.87 24.41
N VAL A 91 -0.60 6.21 23.29
CA VAL A 91 -0.74 6.81 21.96
C VAL A 91 -2.19 7.22 21.70
N ASP A 92 -3.14 6.37 22.00
CA ASP A 92 -4.56 6.67 21.84
C ASP A 92 -5.05 7.85 22.69
N LEU A 93 -4.47 8.03 23.88
CA LEU A 93 -4.85 9.06 24.80
C LEU A 93 -4.22 10.41 24.50
N ILE A 94 -2.90 10.42 24.20
CA ILE A 94 -2.10 11.65 24.10
C ILE A 94 -1.97 12.11 22.65
N SER A 95 -1.83 11.17 21.69
CA SER A 95 -1.57 11.44 20.29
C SER A 95 -2.41 10.52 19.39
N PRO A 96 -3.75 10.69 19.39
CA PRO A 96 -4.62 9.88 18.56
C PRO A 96 -4.29 10.05 17.09
N ILE A 97 -4.33 8.94 16.34
CA ILE A 97 -4.00 8.91 14.92
C ILE A 97 -5.29 8.72 14.11
N GLY A 98 -5.47 9.53 13.07
CA GLY A 98 -6.60 9.43 12.16
C GLY A 98 -6.22 8.85 10.80
N LYS A 99 -7.20 8.36 10.05
CA LYS A 99 -7.01 7.90 8.67
C LYS A 99 -6.52 9.04 7.78
N GLY A 100 -5.43 8.81 7.04
CA GLY A 100 -4.80 9.82 6.18
C GLY A 100 -3.86 10.79 6.91
N GLN A 101 -3.72 10.67 8.24
CA GLN A 101 -2.82 11.53 9.01
C GLN A 101 -1.35 11.21 8.71
N ARG A 102 -0.52 12.25 8.60
CA ARG A 102 0.93 12.15 8.56
C ARG A 102 1.46 12.34 9.97
N GLY A 103 2.18 11.34 10.47
CA GLY A 103 2.82 11.39 11.80
C GLY A 103 4.32 11.14 11.70
N MET A 104 5.08 11.72 12.62
CA MET A 104 6.52 11.52 12.74
C MET A 104 6.85 11.12 14.17
N ILE A 105 7.64 10.04 14.34
CA ILE A 105 8.16 9.61 15.62
C ILE A 105 9.65 10.00 15.71
N VAL A 106 9.93 10.98 16.53
CA VAL A 106 11.30 11.45 16.78
C VAL A 106 11.75 10.99 18.15
N SER A 107 12.90 10.32 18.22
CA SER A 107 13.47 9.88 19.48
C SER A 107 14.97 9.63 19.35
N PRO A 108 15.74 9.65 20.44
CA PRO A 108 17.14 9.27 20.44
C PRO A 108 17.38 7.85 19.90
N PRO A 109 18.61 7.52 19.48
CA PRO A 109 18.97 6.15 19.13
C PRO A 109 18.67 5.17 20.29
N LYS A 110 18.27 3.95 19.95
CA LYS A 110 17.93 2.86 20.89
C LYS A 110 16.74 3.12 21.84
N ALA A 111 15.94 4.14 21.62
CA ALA A 111 14.75 4.46 22.45
C ALA A 111 13.49 3.64 22.11
N GLY A 112 13.59 2.57 21.32
CA GLY A 112 12.46 1.69 21.03
C GLY A 112 11.55 2.11 19.87
N LYS A 113 11.96 3.05 18.99
CA LYS A 113 11.18 3.50 17.82
C LYS A 113 10.62 2.35 16.99
N THR A 114 11.47 1.39 16.64
CA THR A 114 11.08 0.25 15.81
C THR A 114 10.05 -0.64 16.52
N THR A 115 10.18 -0.81 17.84
CA THR A 115 9.22 -1.57 18.65
C THR A 115 7.87 -0.88 18.67
N LEU A 116 7.85 0.44 18.87
CA LEU A 116 6.62 1.23 18.83
C LEU A 116 5.94 1.16 17.45
N LEU A 117 6.69 1.32 16.36
CA LEU A 117 6.15 1.20 14.99
C LEU A 117 5.57 -0.19 14.71
N LYS A 118 6.22 -1.25 15.21
CA LYS A 118 5.68 -2.62 15.10
C LYS A 118 4.37 -2.79 15.85
N ASP A 119 4.26 -2.21 17.04
CA ASP A 119 3.03 -2.30 17.83
C ASP A 119 1.90 -1.49 17.19
N VAL A 120 2.19 -0.31 16.63
CA VAL A 120 1.25 0.46 15.82
C VAL A 120 0.76 -0.36 14.62
N ALA A 121 1.67 -0.95 13.85
CA ALA A 121 1.34 -1.78 12.69
C ALA A 121 0.44 -2.97 13.08
N LYS A 122 0.78 -3.68 14.16
CA LYS A 122 -0.03 -4.79 14.68
C LYS A 122 -1.42 -4.35 15.12
N SER A 123 -1.52 -3.17 15.73
CA SER A 123 -2.80 -2.62 16.20
C SER A 123 -3.69 -2.24 15.03
N ILE A 124 -3.15 -1.56 14.02
CA ILE A 124 -3.87 -1.21 12.79
C ILE A 124 -4.42 -2.45 12.11
N LEU A 125 -3.59 -3.46 11.85
CA LEU A 125 -3.99 -4.70 11.17
C LEU A 125 -5.05 -5.49 11.94
N ARG A 126 -5.07 -5.42 13.28
CA ARG A 126 -6.02 -6.14 14.08
C ARG A 126 -7.36 -5.45 14.20
N ASN A 127 -7.33 -4.14 14.36
CA ASN A 127 -8.53 -3.34 14.59
C ASN A 127 -9.22 -2.89 13.30
N ASN A 128 -8.48 -2.82 12.18
CA ASN A 128 -8.98 -2.33 10.89
C ASN A 128 -8.65 -3.36 9.80
N ARG A 129 -9.50 -4.34 9.62
CA ARG A 129 -9.28 -5.47 8.68
C ARG A 129 -9.27 -5.03 7.21
N ASP A 130 -9.94 -3.94 6.90
CA ASP A 130 -10.08 -3.42 5.54
C ASP A 130 -8.89 -2.53 5.12
N MET A 131 -7.94 -2.26 6.02
CA MET A 131 -6.79 -1.43 5.72
C MET A 131 -5.65 -2.24 5.12
N HIS A 132 -5.16 -1.78 3.98
CA HIS A 132 -3.92 -2.28 3.38
C HIS A 132 -2.72 -1.54 3.99
N LEU A 133 -1.89 -2.27 4.75
CA LEU A 133 -0.71 -1.70 5.41
C LEU A 133 0.55 -1.96 4.59
N ILE A 134 1.24 -0.89 4.20
CA ILE A 134 2.54 -0.96 3.52
C ILE A 134 3.62 -0.45 4.47
N ILE A 135 4.67 -1.26 4.69
CA ILE A 135 5.81 -0.88 5.53
C ILE A 135 7.05 -0.76 4.65
N LEU A 136 7.58 0.46 4.53
CA LEU A 136 8.83 0.72 3.82
C LEU A 136 9.98 0.90 4.84
N LEU A 137 10.97 0.01 4.80
CA LEU A 137 12.16 0.06 5.63
C LEU A 137 13.36 0.54 4.82
N ILE A 138 13.78 1.77 5.03
CA ILE A 138 14.89 2.39 4.29
C ILE A 138 16.24 2.15 4.99
N ALA A 139 16.25 1.97 6.33
CA ALA A 139 17.48 1.72 7.11
C ALA A 139 17.66 0.22 7.32
N LEU A 140 18.64 -0.36 6.63
CA LEU A 140 19.08 -1.75 6.75
C LEU A 140 19.82 -2.01 8.07
N ARG A 141 19.08 -2.22 9.16
CA ARG A 141 19.57 -3.09 10.22
C ARG A 141 19.01 -4.49 9.98
N ARG A 142 19.89 -5.51 9.97
CA ARG A 142 19.48 -6.92 9.84
C ARG A 142 18.39 -7.23 10.86
N LEU A 143 17.15 -7.44 10.37
CA LEU A 143 16.09 -7.95 11.22
C LEU A 143 16.40 -9.39 11.61
N PRO A 144 16.25 -9.78 12.88
CA PRO A 144 16.44 -11.15 13.31
C PRO A 144 15.47 -12.10 12.57
N ILE A 145 15.90 -13.35 12.41
CA ILE A 145 15.19 -14.38 11.60
C ILE A 145 13.73 -14.58 12.04
N SER A 146 13.41 -14.37 13.31
CA SER A 146 12.05 -14.42 13.85
C SER A 146 11.08 -13.41 13.25
N GLU A 147 11.58 -12.33 12.68
CA GLU A 147 10.78 -11.25 12.08
C GLU A 147 10.53 -11.44 10.58
N ARG A 148 11.21 -12.39 9.93
CA ARG A 148 10.94 -12.77 8.54
C ARG A 148 9.53 -13.32 8.36
N ARG A 149 9.00 -14.03 9.36
CA ARG A 149 7.64 -14.59 9.36
C ARG A 149 6.55 -13.51 9.37
N PHE A 150 6.86 -12.31 9.84
CA PHE A 150 5.94 -11.15 9.77
C PHE A 150 5.85 -10.58 8.34
N ARG A 151 6.98 -10.55 7.64
CA ARG A 151 7.06 -10.12 6.23
C ARG A 151 6.21 -11.02 5.33
N ASP A 152 6.29 -12.34 5.51
CA ASP A 152 5.63 -13.33 4.63
C ASP A 152 4.09 -13.34 4.76
N ARG A 153 3.54 -12.76 5.82
CA ARG A 153 2.09 -12.58 6.01
C ARG A 153 1.53 -11.25 5.52
N MET A 154 2.41 -10.27 5.32
CA MET A 154 1.98 -8.95 4.84
C MET A 154 1.86 -8.88 3.31
N TRP A 155 2.36 -9.90 2.59
CA TRP A 155 2.44 -9.93 1.13
C TRP A 155 1.53 -11.00 0.49
N LYS A 156 0.54 -11.54 1.22
CA LYS A 156 -0.46 -12.46 0.64
C LYS A 156 -1.75 -11.76 0.32
#